data_87e5878972bc57edb6fec586560c2684
#
_entry.id   87e5878972bc57edb6fec586560c2684
#
_cell.length_a   1.000
_cell.length_b   1.000
_cell.length_c   1.000
_cell.angle_alpha   90.00
_cell.angle_beta   90.00
_cell.angle_gamma   90.00
#
_symmetry.space_group_name_H-M   'P 1'
#
loop_
_entity.id
_entity.type
_entity.pdbx_description
1 polymer ?
#
loop_
_entity_poly.entity_id
_entity_poly.type
_entity_poly.pdbx_seq_one_letter_code
_entity_poly.pdbx_strand_id
1 'polypeptide(L)'
;MQILEYSGEELEDRAREIFFPVTVKAGPGFRGRAAIQELGETQTLSRSHMGRISAVRTGRMATEASPDNLLLFCIYIDGHVRVRQHDRFAELAAGAGILTEARSSYERASSTDTQRISLRFSRELLPLRTAEITEACARSMDPTAPAMRMLSGYLGRLFKIADELTMRQRLDAGRAAIELLAMALRDVTPSVPGSDGSAAVLLDMMLTHVREHLADPNLQVGELARRHHVSVRRAYTLFEQIGTTPGAYLREQRLLAAHMMLSDPRYALCGVSRVAAAVGFRDLSTFDRAFRRQYGTTPASWRREHLRPGLLL
;
A
#
# COMPACT_ATOMS: atom_id res chain seq x y z
N MET A 1 17.61 10.17 -3.50
CA MET A 1 17.57 9.75 -2.08
C MET A 1 17.40 10.96 -1.17
N GLN A 2 16.43 10.95 -0.28
CA GLN A 2 16.22 11.97 0.75
C GLN A 2 16.78 11.44 2.08
N ILE A 3 17.58 12.24 2.78
CA ILE A 3 18.10 11.89 4.10
C ILE A 3 17.46 12.82 5.12
N LEU A 4 16.91 12.25 6.18
CA LEU A 4 16.30 12.96 7.30
C LEU A 4 17.03 12.56 8.58
N GLU A 5 17.44 13.57 9.35
CA GLU A 5 17.94 13.42 10.72
C GLU A 5 17.00 14.18 11.64
N TYR A 6 16.64 13.59 12.77
CA TYR A 6 15.66 14.18 13.67
C TYR A 6 15.92 13.83 15.13
N SER A 7 15.55 14.76 15.99
CA SER A 7 15.56 14.61 17.45
C SER A 7 14.24 14.02 17.97
N GLY A 8 14.16 13.80 19.27
CA GLY A 8 12.92 13.30 19.89
C GLY A 8 11.73 14.27 19.78
N GLU A 9 11.98 15.58 19.72
CA GLU A 9 10.92 16.60 19.61
C GLU A 9 10.28 16.63 18.22
N GLU A 10 11.05 16.32 17.17
CA GLU A 10 10.59 16.32 15.77
C GLU A 10 9.99 14.96 15.34
N LEU A 11 10.09 13.96 16.19
CA LEU A 11 9.85 12.56 15.80
C LEU A 11 8.41 12.28 15.35
N GLU A 12 7.40 12.89 15.99
CA GLU A 12 5.99 12.70 15.63
C GLU A 12 5.67 13.30 14.26
N ASP A 13 6.18 14.50 13.99
CA ASP A 13 5.97 15.17 12.70
C ASP A 13 6.67 14.43 11.58
N ARG A 14 7.91 13.99 11.82
CA ARG A 14 8.65 13.18 10.85
C ARG A 14 8.03 11.79 10.63
N ALA A 15 7.49 11.17 11.68
CA ALA A 15 6.78 9.91 11.53
C ALA A 15 5.51 10.07 10.68
N ARG A 16 4.80 11.20 10.80
CA ARG A 16 3.63 11.55 9.99
C ARG A 16 3.97 11.73 8.52
N GLU A 17 5.10 12.40 8.22
CA GLU A 17 5.57 12.61 6.85
C GLU A 17 6.02 11.29 6.18
N ILE A 18 6.79 10.48 6.90
CA ILE A 18 7.47 9.31 6.31
C ILE A 18 6.55 8.08 6.27
N PHE A 19 5.73 7.88 7.30
CA PHE A 19 4.94 6.66 7.49
C PHE A 19 3.45 6.96 7.58
N PHE A 20 2.95 7.20 8.78
CA PHE A 20 1.60 7.63 9.09
C PHE A 20 1.52 8.16 10.53
N PRO A 21 0.48 8.96 10.88
CA PRO A 21 0.40 9.58 12.20
C PRO A 21 0.46 8.58 13.35
N VAL A 22 1.35 8.84 14.29
CA VAL A 22 1.51 8.09 15.54
C VAL A 22 1.89 9.04 16.65
N THR A 23 1.55 8.72 17.89
CA THR A 23 2.18 9.35 19.07
C THR A 23 3.43 8.58 19.40
N VAL A 24 4.54 9.30 19.59
CA VAL A 24 5.85 8.69 19.85
C VAL A 24 6.42 9.18 21.17
N LYS A 25 6.91 8.25 21.98
CA LYS A 25 7.72 8.55 23.16
C LYS A 25 9.15 8.11 22.88
N ALA A 26 10.05 9.07 22.81
CA ALA A 26 11.47 8.84 22.63
C ALA A 26 12.17 8.62 23.96
N GLY A 27 13.18 7.76 23.97
CA GLY A 27 14.08 7.63 25.12
C GLY A 27 15.00 8.87 25.28
N PRO A 28 15.67 9.01 26.46
CA PRO A 28 16.60 10.10 26.67
C PRO A 28 17.71 10.12 25.61
N GLY A 29 18.01 11.31 25.07
CA GLY A 29 19.06 11.47 24.06
C GLY A 29 18.76 10.83 22.71
N PHE A 30 17.50 10.58 22.40
CA PHE A 30 17.08 9.98 21.15
C PHE A 30 17.63 10.74 19.93
N ARG A 31 18.16 9.97 19.01
CA ARG A 31 18.51 10.42 17.65
C ARG A 31 17.97 9.43 16.64
N GLY A 32 17.44 9.94 15.54
CA GLY A 32 16.96 9.17 14.42
C GLY A 32 17.56 9.64 13.11
N ARG A 33 17.84 8.69 12.21
CA ARG A 33 18.23 8.96 10.83
C ARG A 33 17.45 8.03 9.91
N ALA A 34 16.86 8.60 8.86
CA ALA A 34 16.21 7.82 7.82
C ALA A 34 16.71 8.27 6.44
N ALA A 35 17.00 7.31 5.58
CA ALA A 35 17.26 7.54 4.17
C ALA A 35 16.09 6.94 3.38
N ILE A 36 15.48 7.72 2.49
CA ILE A 36 14.23 7.41 1.81
C ILE A 36 14.46 7.41 0.30
N GLN A 37 13.95 6.38 -0.35
CA GLN A 37 13.89 6.21 -1.80
C GLN A 37 12.44 6.13 -2.24
N GLU A 38 12.03 7.00 -3.16
CA GLU A 38 10.73 6.91 -3.79
C GLU A 38 10.78 5.89 -4.93
N LEU A 39 9.91 4.88 -4.87
CA LEU A 39 9.74 3.86 -5.91
C LEU A 39 8.53 4.14 -6.80
N GLY A 40 7.63 5.01 -6.37
CA GLY A 40 6.40 5.43 -7.06
C GLY A 40 5.59 6.35 -6.17
N GLU A 41 4.43 6.82 -6.63
CA GLU A 41 3.58 7.78 -5.89
C GLU A 41 3.15 7.26 -4.52
N THR A 42 2.87 5.97 -4.40
CA THR A 42 2.39 5.34 -3.16
C THR A 42 3.39 4.35 -2.55
N GLN A 43 4.62 4.29 -3.10
CA GLN A 43 5.64 3.35 -2.65
C GLN A 43 6.92 4.06 -2.24
N THR A 44 7.33 3.83 -0.99
CA THR A 44 8.63 4.31 -0.51
C THR A 44 9.40 3.18 0.16
N LEU A 45 10.69 3.11 -0.16
CA LEU A 45 11.64 2.23 0.49
C LEU A 45 12.56 3.07 1.36
N SER A 46 12.65 2.76 2.64
CA SER A 46 13.47 3.52 3.58
C SER A 46 14.40 2.62 4.39
N ARG A 47 15.56 3.14 4.73
CA ARG A 47 16.45 2.57 5.74
C ARG A 47 16.57 3.53 6.89
N SER A 48 16.29 3.09 8.08
CA SER A 48 16.34 3.94 9.27
C SER A 48 17.17 3.32 10.38
N HIS A 49 17.84 4.21 11.11
CA HIS A 49 18.49 3.94 12.38
C HIS A 49 17.84 4.82 13.42
N MET A 50 17.33 4.26 14.47
CA MET A 50 16.57 4.96 15.52
C MET A 50 16.96 4.45 16.89
N GLY A 51 17.11 5.38 17.82
CA GLY A 51 17.23 5.11 19.24
C GLY A 51 15.95 4.44 19.79
N ARG A 52 15.93 4.16 21.08
CA ARG A 52 14.76 3.54 21.75
C ARG A 52 13.52 4.42 21.63
N ILE A 53 12.43 3.84 21.16
CA ILE A 53 11.14 4.50 21.04
C ILE A 53 9.99 3.59 21.45
N SER A 54 8.89 4.23 21.85
CA SER A 54 7.55 3.63 21.87
C SER A 54 6.64 4.45 20.98
N ALA A 55 5.97 3.82 20.05
CA ALA A 55 5.04 4.46 19.12
C ALA A 55 3.66 3.82 19.22
N VAL A 56 2.63 4.64 19.36
CA VAL A 56 1.23 4.21 19.47
C VAL A 56 0.39 4.90 18.40
N ARG A 57 -0.34 4.11 17.64
CA ARG A 57 -1.41 4.57 16.76
C ARG A 57 -2.74 4.21 17.40
N THR A 58 -3.50 5.22 17.78
CA THR A 58 -4.82 5.01 18.40
C THR A 58 -5.88 4.69 17.35
N GLY A 59 -7.00 4.10 17.78
CA GLY A 59 -8.17 3.87 16.91
C GLY A 59 -8.71 5.17 16.29
N ARG A 60 -8.66 6.28 17.03
CA ARG A 60 -9.04 7.62 16.52
C ARG A 60 -8.10 8.05 15.37
N MET A 61 -6.79 7.93 15.54
CA MET A 61 -5.82 8.22 14.45
C MET A 61 -6.03 7.33 13.23
N ALA A 62 -6.47 6.10 13.43
CA ALA A 62 -6.74 5.18 12.33
C ALA A 62 -8.00 5.56 11.53
N THR A 63 -9.01 6.17 12.17
CA THR A 63 -10.24 6.64 11.51
C THR A 63 -10.13 8.04 10.94
N GLU A 64 -9.38 8.95 11.57
CA GLU A 64 -9.19 10.33 11.12
C GLU A 64 -8.16 10.47 9.99
N ALA A 65 -7.21 9.54 9.91
CA ALA A 65 -6.27 9.54 8.80
C ALA A 65 -7.00 9.18 7.51
N SER A 66 -6.80 10.02 6.51
CA SER A 66 -7.21 9.92 5.11
C SER A 66 -7.37 8.47 4.61
N PRO A 67 -8.17 8.24 3.55
CA PRO A 67 -8.48 6.93 2.98
C PRO A 67 -7.27 6.11 2.48
N ASP A 68 -6.06 6.50 2.88
CA ASP A 68 -4.83 5.82 2.51
C ASP A 68 -4.77 4.44 3.15
N ASN A 69 -5.22 3.46 2.37
CA ASN A 69 -5.06 2.04 2.63
C ASN A 69 -3.58 1.64 2.66
N LEU A 70 -2.78 2.31 3.51
CA LEU A 70 -1.35 2.10 3.57
C LEU A 70 -0.98 0.89 4.42
N LEU A 71 -0.02 0.14 3.91
CA LEU A 71 0.68 -0.93 4.58
C LEU A 71 2.15 -0.53 4.81
N LEU A 72 2.69 -0.97 5.92
CA LEU A 72 4.10 -0.82 6.25
C LEU A 72 4.70 -2.18 6.56
N PHE A 73 5.59 -2.63 5.69
CA PHE A 73 6.41 -3.81 5.92
C PHE A 73 7.79 -3.38 6.43
N CYS A 74 8.27 -4.02 7.51
CA CYS A 74 9.57 -3.74 8.10
C CYS A 74 10.41 -5.01 8.23
N ILE A 75 11.70 -4.93 7.93
CA ILE A 75 12.71 -5.92 8.29
C ILE A 75 13.67 -5.26 9.28
N TYR A 76 13.79 -5.83 10.47
CA TYR A 76 14.71 -5.33 11.48
C TYR A 76 16.10 -5.94 11.25
N ILE A 77 17.05 -5.10 10.83
CA ILE A 77 18.43 -5.52 10.61
C ILE A 77 19.14 -5.74 11.94
N ASP A 78 18.80 -4.90 12.93
CA ASP A 78 19.36 -4.95 14.28
C ASP A 78 18.35 -4.43 15.30
N GLY A 79 18.50 -4.85 16.57
CA GLY A 79 17.67 -4.45 17.70
C GLY A 79 16.54 -5.44 18.02
N HIS A 80 15.84 -5.14 19.12
CA HIS A 80 14.68 -5.91 19.59
C HIS A 80 13.45 -5.02 19.62
N VAL A 81 12.38 -5.48 19.00
CA VAL A 81 11.15 -4.71 18.84
C VAL A 81 9.94 -5.57 19.16
N ARG A 82 8.98 -4.96 19.85
CA ARG A 82 7.66 -5.53 20.13
C ARG A 82 6.63 -4.79 19.33
N VAL A 83 5.72 -5.52 18.69
CA VAL A 83 4.62 -4.96 17.90
C VAL A 83 3.33 -5.63 18.33
N ARG A 84 2.28 -4.82 18.51
CA ARG A 84 0.91 -5.29 18.79
C ARG A 84 -0.05 -4.68 17.77
N GLN A 85 -0.83 -5.51 17.11
CA GLN A 85 -1.96 -5.11 16.23
C GLN A 85 -2.95 -6.27 16.11
N HIS A 86 -4.25 -6.01 16.02
CA HIS A 86 -5.31 -7.04 15.88
C HIS A 86 -5.27 -8.12 16.97
N ASP A 87 -5.09 -7.72 18.22
CA ASP A 87 -4.92 -8.61 19.37
C ASP A 87 -3.76 -9.63 19.27
N ARG A 88 -2.87 -9.41 18.28
CA ARG A 88 -1.65 -10.18 18.10
C ARG A 88 -0.46 -9.42 18.66
N PHE A 89 0.48 -10.18 19.18
CA PHE A 89 1.72 -9.68 19.72
C PHE A 89 2.90 -10.42 19.09
N ALA A 90 3.86 -9.67 18.59
CA ALA A 90 5.08 -10.21 18.01
C ALA A 90 6.32 -9.59 18.68
N GLU A 91 7.28 -10.44 19.03
CA GLU A 91 8.64 -10.03 19.36
C GLU A 91 9.54 -10.31 18.15
N LEU A 92 10.33 -9.31 17.79
CA LEU A 92 11.15 -9.32 16.59
C LEU A 92 12.61 -9.20 16.97
N ALA A 93 13.39 -10.17 16.50
CA ALA A 93 14.85 -10.14 16.53
C ALA A 93 15.41 -9.70 15.18
N ALA A 94 16.73 -9.57 15.10
CA ALA A 94 17.45 -9.24 13.88
C ALA A 94 17.09 -10.20 12.72
N GLY A 95 16.85 -9.65 11.55
CA GLY A 95 16.43 -10.33 10.34
C GLY A 95 14.91 -10.57 10.22
N ALA A 96 14.15 -10.48 11.31
CA ALA A 96 12.72 -10.74 11.27
C ALA A 96 11.95 -9.65 10.50
N GLY A 97 10.94 -10.09 9.75
CA GLY A 97 10.00 -9.24 9.02
C GLY A 97 8.66 -9.11 9.74
N ILE A 98 7.96 -8.00 9.53
CA ILE A 98 6.60 -7.78 10.03
C ILE A 98 5.82 -6.83 9.13
N LEU A 99 4.54 -7.14 8.92
CA LEU A 99 3.58 -6.28 8.24
C LEU A 99 2.68 -5.61 9.28
N THR A 100 2.39 -4.31 9.09
CA THR A 100 1.38 -3.55 9.84
C THR A 100 0.54 -2.72 8.90
N GLU A 101 -0.73 -2.46 9.27
CA GLU A 101 -1.64 -1.64 8.47
C GLU A 101 -2.03 -0.34 9.18
N ALA A 102 -2.14 0.75 8.41
CA ALA A 102 -2.43 2.08 8.95
C ALA A 102 -3.89 2.26 9.41
N ARG A 103 -4.82 1.49 8.87
CA ARG A 103 -6.26 1.60 9.16
C ARG A 103 -6.67 1.04 10.53
N SER A 104 -5.77 0.39 11.24
CA SER A 104 -6.02 -0.20 12.55
C SER A 104 -5.06 0.36 13.59
N SER A 105 -5.49 0.38 14.85
CA SER A 105 -4.60 0.74 15.96
C SER A 105 -3.43 -0.24 16.07
N TYR A 106 -2.27 0.26 16.44
CA TYR A 106 -1.11 -0.59 16.75
C TYR A 106 -0.20 0.07 17.79
N GLU A 107 0.60 -0.75 18.42
CA GLU A 107 1.66 -0.35 19.33
C GLU A 107 2.98 -0.96 18.87
N ARG A 108 4.05 -0.19 18.96
CA ARG A 108 5.41 -0.64 18.71
C ARG A 108 6.35 -0.07 19.76
N ALA A 109 7.21 -0.90 20.33
CA ALA A 109 8.24 -0.47 21.27
C ALA A 109 9.56 -1.15 20.95
N SER A 110 10.66 -0.40 20.97
CA SER A 110 12.02 -0.92 20.91
C SER A 110 12.70 -0.78 22.27
N SER A 111 13.37 -1.84 22.71
CA SER A 111 14.15 -1.84 23.96
C SER A 111 15.60 -1.40 23.75
N THR A 112 16.07 -1.43 22.53
CA THR A 112 17.43 -1.06 22.08
C THR A 112 17.34 -0.10 20.89
N ASP A 113 18.46 0.43 20.46
CA ASP A 113 18.56 1.06 19.15
C ASP A 113 18.23 0.04 18.06
N THR A 114 17.63 0.52 17.00
CA THR A 114 17.15 -0.35 15.91
C THR A 114 17.64 0.12 14.56
N GLN A 115 17.99 -0.83 13.71
CA GLN A 115 18.16 -0.60 12.29
C GLN A 115 17.13 -1.40 11.51
N ARG A 116 16.47 -0.77 10.55
CA ARG A 116 15.46 -1.44 9.72
C ARG A 116 15.45 -0.96 8.29
N ILE A 117 15.00 -1.83 7.40
CA ILE A 117 14.50 -1.47 6.07
C ILE A 117 12.98 -1.51 6.14
N SER A 118 12.32 -0.50 5.59
CA SER A 118 10.86 -0.43 5.57
C SER A 118 10.36 -0.15 4.16
N LEU A 119 9.34 -0.87 3.74
CA LEU A 119 8.60 -0.66 2.50
C LEU A 119 7.19 -0.19 2.88
N ARG A 120 6.85 1.06 2.56
CA ARG A 120 5.50 1.62 2.66
C ARG A 120 4.86 1.59 1.28
N PHE A 121 3.61 1.16 1.21
CA PHE A 121 2.90 1.03 -0.06
C PHE A 121 1.39 1.00 0.16
N SER A 122 0.63 1.30 -0.92
CA SER A 122 -0.82 1.16 -0.92
C SER A 122 -1.23 -0.31 -0.91
N ARG A 123 -2.25 -0.63 -0.11
CA ARG A 123 -2.81 -1.99 0.05
C ARG A 123 -3.23 -2.61 -1.28
N GLU A 124 -3.73 -1.80 -2.22
CA GLU A 124 -4.18 -2.25 -3.54
C GLU A 124 -3.06 -2.87 -4.38
N LEU A 125 -1.80 -2.56 -4.07
CA LEU A 125 -0.65 -3.13 -4.76
C LEU A 125 -0.34 -4.56 -4.33
N LEU A 126 -0.78 -4.97 -3.12
CA LEU A 126 -0.51 -6.31 -2.62
C LEU A 126 -1.54 -7.31 -3.16
N PRO A 127 -1.14 -8.33 -3.95
CA PRO A 127 -2.05 -9.30 -4.57
C PRO A 127 -2.51 -10.36 -3.56
N LEU A 128 -3.06 -9.90 -2.43
CA LEU A 128 -3.61 -10.72 -1.35
C LEU A 128 -4.99 -10.20 -0.95
N ARG A 129 -5.86 -11.09 -0.51
CA ARG A 129 -7.19 -10.72 -0.01
C ARG A 129 -7.07 -9.90 1.27
N THR A 130 -8.07 -9.05 1.52
CA THR A 130 -8.14 -8.23 2.73
C THR A 130 -8.01 -9.07 4.01
N ALA A 131 -8.65 -10.22 4.08
CA ALA A 131 -8.55 -11.13 5.22
C ALA A 131 -7.13 -11.70 5.40
N GLU A 132 -6.47 -12.08 4.29
CA GLU A 132 -5.08 -12.59 4.32
C GLU A 132 -4.11 -11.52 4.80
N ILE A 133 -4.27 -10.28 4.33
CA ILE A 133 -3.44 -9.16 4.77
C ILE A 133 -3.63 -8.91 6.27
N THR A 134 -4.88 -8.84 6.74
CA THR A 134 -5.19 -8.65 8.16
C THR A 134 -4.66 -9.82 9.01
N GLU A 135 -4.75 -11.05 8.49
CA GLU A 135 -4.17 -12.23 9.16
C GLU A 135 -2.64 -12.21 9.19
N ALA A 136 -1.98 -11.66 8.18
CA ALA A 136 -0.53 -11.52 8.13
C ALA A 136 -0.01 -10.39 9.03
N CYS A 137 -0.86 -9.38 9.34
CA CYS A 137 -0.45 -8.26 10.20
C CYS A 137 -0.06 -8.73 11.61
N ALA A 138 1.00 -8.12 12.13
CA ALA A 138 1.59 -8.39 13.45
C ALA A 138 2.01 -9.85 13.67
N ARG A 139 2.32 -10.58 12.60
CA ARG A 139 2.98 -11.89 12.67
C ARG A 139 4.46 -11.72 12.32
N SER A 140 5.32 -12.27 13.17
CA SER A 140 6.76 -12.32 12.90
C SER A 140 7.06 -13.28 11.76
N MET A 141 7.80 -12.80 10.79
CA MET A 141 8.26 -13.60 9.65
C MET A 141 9.67 -14.10 9.92
N ASP A 142 9.86 -15.42 9.79
CA ASP A 142 11.13 -16.07 10.03
C ASP A 142 12.20 -15.60 9.03
N PRO A 143 13.32 -15.02 9.50
CA PRO A 143 14.40 -14.57 8.61
C PRO A 143 15.07 -15.71 7.85
N THR A 144 14.95 -16.96 8.31
CA THR A 144 15.54 -18.13 7.65
C THR A 144 14.67 -18.69 6.53
N ALA A 145 13.39 -18.33 6.49
CA ALA A 145 12.46 -18.75 5.44
C ALA A 145 12.97 -18.31 4.05
N PRO A 146 12.95 -19.20 3.03
CA PRO A 146 13.47 -18.89 1.70
C PRO A 146 12.89 -17.60 1.08
N ALA A 147 11.59 -17.41 1.19
CA ALA A 147 10.90 -16.23 0.67
C ALA A 147 11.37 -14.94 1.37
N MET A 148 11.53 -14.98 2.71
CA MET A 148 12.06 -13.84 3.48
C MET A 148 13.50 -13.51 3.12
N ARG A 149 14.34 -14.51 2.91
CA ARG A 149 15.73 -14.31 2.48
C ARG A 149 15.82 -13.64 1.11
N MET A 150 14.99 -14.07 0.16
CA MET A 150 14.89 -13.43 -1.16
C MET A 150 14.43 -11.99 -1.06
N LEU A 151 13.35 -11.74 -0.33
CA LEU A 151 12.79 -10.39 -0.12
C LEU A 151 13.79 -9.46 0.56
N SER A 152 14.43 -9.91 1.64
CA SER A 152 15.43 -9.12 2.38
C SER A 152 16.62 -8.76 1.50
N GLY A 153 17.16 -9.73 0.79
CA GLY A 153 18.27 -9.53 -0.17
C GLY A 153 17.88 -8.55 -1.28
N TYR A 154 16.69 -8.69 -1.83
CA TYR A 154 16.16 -7.80 -2.87
C TYR A 154 16.01 -6.36 -2.38
N LEU A 155 15.31 -6.13 -1.25
CA LEU A 155 15.09 -4.79 -0.70
C LEU A 155 16.42 -4.12 -0.31
N GLY A 156 17.35 -4.87 0.28
CA GLY A 156 18.67 -4.36 0.64
C GLY A 156 19.48 -3.92 -0.58
N ARG A 157 19.40 -4.65 -1.69
CA ARG A 157 20.06 -4.29 -2.95
C ARG A 157 19.37 -3.14 -3.67
N LEU A 158 18.04 -3.20 -3.77
CA LEU A 158 17.24 -2.14 -4.38
C LEU A 158 17.50 -0.80 -3.70
N PHE A 159 17.53 -0.76 -2.36
CA PHE A 159 17.81 0.45 -1.61
C PHE A 159 19.14 1.11 -2.02
N LYS A 160 20.17 0.31 -2.30
CA LYS A 160 21.50 0.83 -2.67
C LYS A 160 21.57 1.43 -4.06
N ILE A 161 20.79 0.88 -5.02
CA ILE A 161 20.88 1.24 -6.45
C ILE A 161 19.69 2.08 -6.92
N ALA A 162 18.71 2.39 -6.07
CA ALA A 162 17.48 3.07 -6.49
C ALA A 162 17.74 4.44 -7.13
N ASP A 163 18.77 5.16 -6.73
CA ASP A 163 19.13 6.45 -7.33
C ASP A 163 19.66 6.31 -8.77
N GLU A 164 20.22 5.16 -9.11
CA GLU A 164 20.75 4.87 -10.45
C GLU A 164 19.63 4.48 -11.44
N LEU A 165 18.45 4.11 -10.91
CA LEU A 165 17.31 3.66 -11.70
C LEU A 165 16.51 4.82 -12.26
N THR A 166 16.03 4.69 -13.50
CA THR A 166 15.01 5.58 -14.05
C THR A 166 13.69 5.43 -13.30
N MET A 167 12.78 6.41 -13.40
CA MET A 167 11.45 6.35 -12.78
C MET A 167 10.71 5.05 -13.16
N ARG A 168 10.73 4.66 -14.43
CA ARG A 168 10.10 3.42 -14.89
C ARG A 168 10.70 2.18 -14.21
N GLN A 169 12.03 2.10 -14.16
CA GLN A 169 12.72 1.00 -13.49
C GLN A 169 12.44 0.95 -11.99
N ARG A 170 12.30 2.10 -11.31
CA ARG A 170 11.89 2.17 -9.89
C ARG A 170 10.48 1.60 -9.69
N LEU A 171 9.52 1.97 -10.55
CA LEU A 171 8.16 1.44 -10.50
C LEU A 171 8.13 -0.09 -10.70
N ASP A 172 8.89 -0.59 -11.69
CA ASP A 172 8.96 -2.03 -11.97
C ASP A 172 9.65 -2.78 -10.81
N ALA A 173 10.72 -2.21 -10.25
CA ALA A 173 11.39 -2.76 -9.07
C ALA A 173 10.49 -2.73 -7.82
N GLY A 174 9.68 -1.68 -7.65
CA GLY A 174 8.68 -1.60 -6.58
C GLY A 174 7.63 -2.70 -6.68
N ARG A 175 7.13 -2.99 -7.90
CA ARG A 175 6.19 -4.10 -8.15
C ARG A 175 6.83 -5.45 -7.82
N ALA A 176 8.07 -5.69 -8.25
CA ALA A 176 8.79 -6.91 -7.91
C ALA A 176 8.97 -7.09 -6.40
N ALA A 177 9.22 -6.00 -5.65
CA ALA A 177 9.28 -6.04 -4.19
C ALA A 177 7.95 -6.49 -3.58
N ILE A 178 6.81 -6.01 -4.10
CA ILE A 178 5.47 -6.38 -3.63
C ILE A 178 5.16 -7.85 -3.94
N GLU A 179 5.55 -8.37 -5.10
CA GLU A 179 5.35 -9.80 -5.44
C GLU A 179 6.17 -10.71 -4.51
N LEU A 180 7.42 -10.35 -4.24
CA LEU A 180 8.27 -11.08 -3.27
C LEU A 180 7.68 -11.02 -1.85
N LEU A 181 7.13 -9.85 -1.45
CA LEU A 181 6.45 -9.71 -0.16
C LEU A 181 5.20 -10.59 -0.10
N ALA A 182 4.38 -10.60 -1.14
CA ALA A 182 3.19 -11.46 -1.20
C ALA A 182 3.56 -12.94 -1.06
N MET A 183 4.64 -13.39 -1.71
CA MET A 183 5.16 -14.74 -1.54
C MET A 183 5.53 -15.03 -0.08
N ALA A 184 6.27 -14.12 0.56
CA ALA A 184 6.71 -14.31 1.94
C ALA A 184 5.55 -14.24 2.97
N LEU A 185 4.50 -13.46 2.68
CA LEU A 185 3.32 -13.37 3.54
C LEU A 185 2.46 -14.64 3.49
N ARG A 186 2.42 -15.35 2.36
CA ARG A 186 1.69 -16.63 2.26
C ARG A 186 2.26 -17.70 3.19
N ASP A 187 3.55 -17.63 3.52
CA ASP A 187 4.19 -18.59 4.44
C ASP A 187 3.71 -18.38 5.90
N VAL A 188 3.30 -17.18 6.28
CA VAL A 188 2.88 -16.86 7.66
C VAL A 188 1.36 -16.77 7.84
N THR A 189 0.60 -16.75 6.75
CA THR A 189 -0.85 -16.86 6.82
C THR A 189 -1.27 -18.33 6.93
N PRO A 190 -2.01 -18.71 7.98
CA PRO A 190 -2.55 -20.07 8.04
C PRO A 190 -3.37 -20.34 6.79
N SER A 191 -3.07 -21.41 6.09
CA SER A 191 -3.99 -21.95 5.07
C SER A 191 -5.29 -22.24 5.78
N VAL A 192 -6.36 -21.47 5.51
CA VAL A 192 -7.68 -21.75 6.06
C VAL A 192 -8.12 -23.07 5.42
N PRO A 193 -8.20 -24.18 6.18
CA PRO A 193 -8.71 -25.44 5.63
C PRO A 193 -10.18 -25.22 5.25
N GLY A 194 -10.51 -25.31 3.97
CA GLY A 194 -11.89 -25.22 3.48
C GLY A 194 -12.23 -24.01 2.61
N SER A 195 -11.33 -23.04 2.36
CA SER A 195 -11.53 -22.11 1.24
C SER A 195 -11.09 -22.83 -0.03
N ASP A 196 -12.04 -23.22 -0.89
CA ASP A 196 -11.79 -23.75 -2.22
C ASP A 196 -10.64 -22.97 -2.88
N GLY A 197 -9.46 -23.58 -3.03
CA GLY A 197 -8.33 -22.97 -3.73
C GLY A 197 -8.74 -22.43 -5.10
N SER A 198 -9.70 -23.12 -5.73
CA SER A 198 -10.40 -22.69 -6.95
C SER A 198 -11.09 -21.32 -6.83
N ALA A 199 -11.76 -21.03 -5.69
CA ALA A 199 -12.48 -19.76 -5.51
C ALA A 199 -11.53 -18.56 -5.34
N ALA A 200 -10.42 -18.76 -4.64
CA ALA A 200 -9.40 -17.72 -4.45
C ALA A 200 -8.66 -17.40 -5.76
N VAL A 201 -8.25 -18.44 -6.50
CA VAL A 201 -7.64 -18.29 -7.83
C VAL A 201 -8.60 -17.60 -8.79
N LEU A 202 -9.86 -17.98 -8.80
CA LEU A 202 -10.89 -17.39 -9.66
C LEU A 202 -11.11 -15.92 -9.33
N LEU A 203 -11.17 -15.56 -8.04
CA LEU A 203 -11.27 -14.16 -7.62
C LEU A 203 -10.05 -13.37 -8.09
N ASP A 204 -8.84 -13.89 -7.91
CA ASP A 204 -7.61 -13.21 -8.34
C ASP A 204 -7.57 -13.00 -9.86
N MET A 205 -7.98 -14.02 -10.64
CA MET A 205 -8.14 -13.88 -12.09
C MET A 205 -9.15 -12.80 -12.46
N MET A 206 -10.26 -12.68 -11.73
CA MET A 206 -11.26 -11.64 -11.96
C MET A 206 -10.75 -10.24 -11.60
N LEU A 207 -10.01 -10.10 -10.48
CA LEU A 207 -9.40 -8.84 -10.08
C LEU A 207 -8.34 -8.37 -11.09
N THR A 208 -7.51 -9.28 -11.56
CA THR A 208 -6.52 -9.03 -12.61
C THR A 208 -7.18 -8.62 -13.91
N HIS A 209 -8.22 -9.33 -14.34
CA HIS A 209 -8.98 -9.00 -15.53
C HIS A 209 -9.58 -7.59 -15.46
N VAL A 210 -10.13 -7.18 -14.31
CA VAL A 210 -10.66 -5.82 -14.13
C VAL A 210 -9.54 -4.78 -14.29
N ARG A 211 -8.36 -5.01 -13.70
CA ARG A 211 -7.21 -4.07 -13.79
C ARG A 211 -6.69 -3.92 -15.21
N GLU A 212 -6.60 -5.01 -15.95
CA GLU A 212 -6.10 -5.02 -17.34
C GLU A 212 -7.09 -4.42 -18.34
N HIS A 213 -8.39 -4.52 -18.06
CA HIS A 213 -9.44 -4.14 -19.01
C HIS A 213 -10.37 -3.03 -18.50
N LEU A 214 -9.97 -2.28 -17.46
CA LEU A 214 -10.80 -1.20 -16.87
C LEU A 214 -11.22 -0.13 -17.89
N ALA A 215 -10.40 0.10 -18.92
CA ALA A 215 -10.64 1.06 -19.99
C ALA A 215 -11.77 0.64 -20.96
N ASP A 216 -12.13 -0.64 -21.01
CA ASP A 216 -13.24 -1.11 -21.84
C ASP A 216 -14.59 -0.62 -21.26
N PRO A 217 -15.34 0.27 -21.94
CA PRO A 217 -16.61 0.76 -21.43
C PRO A 217 -17.69 -0.33 -21.38
N ASN A 218 -17.49 -1.46 -22.06
CA ASN A 218 -18.41 -2.59 -22.06
C ASN A 218 -18.14 -3.56 -20.88
N LEU A 219 -16.99 -3.45 -20.23
CA LEU A 219 -16.73 -4.27 -19.07
C LEU A 219 -17.71 -3.92 -17.93
N GLN A 220 -18.61 -4.84 -17.68
CA GLN A 220 -19.62 -4.81 -16.63
C GLN A 220 -19.60 -6.13 -15.84
N VAL A 221 -20.29 -6.18 -14.71
CA VAL A 221 -20.34 -7.37 -13.85
C VAL A 221 -20.78 -8.63 -14.60
N GLY A 222 -21.77 -8.51 -15.46
CA GLY A 222 -22.26 -9.64 -16.28
C GLY A 222 -21.20 -10.13 -17.27
N GLU A 223 -20.46 -9.22 -17.91
CA GLU A 223 -19.38 -9.58 -18.83
C GLU A 223 -18.19 -10.20 -18.10
N LEU A 224 -17.82 -9.64 -16.94
CA LEU A 224 -16.79 -10.21 -16.08
C LEU A 224 -17.14 -11.65 -15.65
N ALA A 225 -18.36 -11.87 -15.19
CA ALA A 225 -18.84 -13.19 -14.79
C ALA A 225 -18.82 -14.17 -15.97
N ARG A 226 -19.31 -13.73 -17.15
CA ARG A 226 -19.34 -14.55 -18.36
C ARG A 226 -17.94 -14.98 -18.81
N ARG A 227 -16.97 -14.08 -18.81
CA ARG A 227 -15.59 -14.36 -19.21
C ARG A 227 -14.89 -15.37 -18.30
N HIS A 228 -15.27 -15.38 -17.04
CA HIS A 228 -14.73 -16.35 -16.06
C HIS A 228 -15.63 -17.56 -15.84
N HIS A 229 -16.62 -17.78 -16.74
CA HIS A 229 -17.54 -18.93 -16.72
C HIS A 229 -18.26 -19.14 -15.38
N VAL A 230 -18.65 -18.05 -14.72
CA VAL A 230 -19.41 -18.08 -13.47
C VAL A 230 -20.71 -17.30 -13.58
N SER A 231 -21.65 -17.60 -12.69
CA SER A 231 -22.85 -16.78 -12.56
C SER A 231 -22.55 -15.43 -11.93
N VAL A 232 -23.34 -14.39 -12.23
CA VAL A 232 -23.23 -13.06 -11.60
C VAL A 232 -23.31 -13.20 -10.06
N ARG A 233 -24.20 -14.06 -9.55
CA ARG A 233 -24.30 -14.33 -8.11
C ARG A 233 -22.98 -14.84 -7.53
N ARG A 234 -22.30 -15.78 -8.21
CA ARG A 234 -21.00 -16.30 -7.78
C ARG A 234 -19.93 -15.21 -7.78
N ALA A 235 -19.92 -14.33 -8.78
CA ALA A 235 -19.02 -13.18 -8.81
C ALA A 235 -19.23 -12.28 -7.58
N TYR A 236 -20.47 -11.97 -7.21
CA TYR A 236 -20.77 -11.20 -5.98
C TYR A 236 -20.24 -11.91 -4.73
N THR A 237 -20.52 -13.21 -4.56
CA THR A 237 -20.02 -13.98 -3.41
C THR A 237 -18.50 -14.00 -3.33
N LEU A 238 -17.80 -14.05 -4.47
CA LEU A 238 -16.33 -13.98 -4.49
C LEU A 238 -15.83 -12.61 -4.03
N PHE A 239 -16.42 -11.51 -4.53
CA PHE A 239 -16.01 -10.16 -4.16
C PHE A 239 -16.42 -9.76 -2.73
N GLU A 240 -17.47 -10.35 -2.17
CA GLU A 240 -17.81 -10.22 -0.74
C GLU A 240 -16.67 -10.67 0.17
N GLN A 241 -15.89 -11.68 -0.24
CA GLN A 241 -14.74 -12.16 0.53
C GLN A 241 -13.66 -11.07 0.75
N ILE A 242 -13.63 -10.06 -0.13
CA ILE A 242 -12.72 -8.91 -0.02
C ILE A 242 -13.44 -7.62 0.39
N GLY A 243 -14.67 -7.74 0.92
CA GLY A 243 -15.43 -6.62 1.48
C GLY A 243 -15.97 -5.62 0.45
N THR A 244 -16.12 -6.04 -0.84
CA THR A 244 -16.60 -5.17 -1.91
C THR A 244 -17.58 -5.90 -2.83
N THR A 245 -18.04 -5.22 -3.89
CA THR A 245 -18.80 -5.84 -4.98
C THR A 245 -18.04 -5.70 -6.30
N PRO A 246 -18.27 -6.59 -7.30
CA PRO A 246 -17.58 -6.51 -8.58
C PRO A 246 -17.73 -5.14 -9.26
N GLY A 247 -18.93 -4.55 -9.18
CA GLY A 247 -19.20 -3.24 -9.76
C GLY A 247 -18.57 -2.08 -8.99
N ALA A 248 -18.48 -2.17 -7.66
CA ALA A 248 -17.80 -1.19 -6.83
C ALA A 248 -16.29 -1.23 -7.10
N TYR A 249 -15.70 -2.41 -7.12
CA TYR A 249 -14.28 -2.60 -7.42
C TYR A 249 -13.91 -2.06 -8.82
N LEU A 250 -14.65 -2.40 -9.87
CA LEU A 250 -14.42 -1.89 -11.22
C LEU A 250 -14.47 -0.35 -11.25
N ARG A 251 -15.45 0.24 -10.57
CA ARG A 251 -15.59 1.70 -10.49
C ARG A 251 -14.41 2.34 -9.77
N GLU A 252 -13.97 1.75 -8.68
CA GLU A 252 -12.83 2.21 -7.88
C GLU A 252 -11.54 2.18 -8.71
N GLN A 253 -11.25 1.08 -9.42
CA GLN A 253 -10.08 0.97 -10.29
C GLN A 253 -10.09 2.01 -11.41
N ARG A 254 -11.26 2.27 -12.02
CA ARG A 254 -11.42 3.34 -13.03
C ARG A 254 -11.17 4.73 -12.45
N LEU A 255 -11.67 4.99 -11.23
CA LEU A 255 -11.47 6.27 -10.55
C LEU A 255 -10.01 6.47 -10.16
N LEU A 256 -9.34 5.42 -9.69
CA LEU A 256 -7.91 5.45 -9.37
C LEU A 256 -7.07 5.77 -10.62
N ALA A 257 -7.33 5.09 -11.74
CA ALA A 257 -6.66 5.38 -13.01
C ALA A 257 -6.90 6.81 -13.49
N ALA A 258 -8.14 7.31 -13.38
CA ALA A 258 -8.46 8.69 -13.73
C ALA A 258 -7.76 9.71 -12.83
N HIS A 259 -7.69 9.45 -11.53
CA HIS A 259 -7.00 10.27 -10.55
C HIS A 259 -5.51 10.41 -10.90
N MET A 260 -4.85 9.30 -11.22
CA MET A 260 -3.45 9.30 -11.68
C MET A 260 -3.27 10.11 -12.97
N MET A 261 -4.15 9.92 -13.99
CA MET A 261 -4.09 10.70 -15.22
C MET A 261 -4.33 12.19 -15.01
N LEU A 262 -5.21 12.58 -14.09
CA LEU A 262 -5.50 13.98 -13.78
C LEU A 262 -4.34 14.69 -13.05
N SER A 263 -3.48 13.95 -12.37
CA SER A 263 -2.30 14.46 -11.67
C SER A 263 -1.02 14.43 -12.51
N ASP A 264 -1.03 13.73 -13.66
CA ASP A 264 0.14 13.54 -14.51
C ASP A 264 0.28 14.67 -15.55
N PRO A 265 1.42 15.41 -15.59
CA PRO A 265 1.67 16.46 -16.57
C PRO A 265 1.52 16.03 -18.02
N ARG A 266 1.75 14.76 -18.34
CA ARG A 266 1.57 14.21 -19.71
C ARG A 266 0.14 14.31 -20.21
N TYR A 267 -0.84 14.35 -19.30
CA TYR A 267 -2.26 14.49 -19.60
C TYR A 267 -2.81 15.90 -19.35
N ALA A 268 -1.95 16.90 -19.12
CA ALA A 268 -2.36 18.28 -18.80
C ALA A 268 -3.31 18.88 -19.84
N LEU A 269 -3.08 18.59 -21.12
CA LEU A 269 -3.92 19.06 -22.23
C LEU A 269 -5.10 18.14 -22.56
N CYS A 270 -5.22 16.99 -21.87
CA CYS A 270 -6.30 16.06 -22.08
C CYS A 270 -7.55 16.51 -21.34
N GLY A 271 -8.66 16.82 -22.02
CA GLY A 271 -9.92 17.22 -21.38
C GLY A 271 -10.44 16.19 -20.38
N VAL A 272 -11.15 16.63 -19.32
CA VAL A 272 -11.72 15.74 -18.29
C VAL A 272 -12.63 14.65 -18.90
N SER A 273 -13.42 15.01 -19.91
CA SER A 273 -14.26 14.05 -20.63
C SER A 273 -13.45 12.96 -21.34
N ARG A 274 -12.30 13.33 -21.86
CA ARG A 274 -11.40 12.39 -22.52
C ARG A 274 -10.72 11.44 -21.52
N VAL A 275 -10.37 11.94 -20.34
CA VAL A 275 -9.87 11.10 -19.22
C VAL A 275 -10.96 10.13 -18.78
N ALA A 276 -12.20 10.60 -18.57
CA ALA A 276 -13.33 9.74 -18.20
C ALA A 276 -13.54 8.60 -19.21
N ALA A 277 -13.52 8.93 -20.50
CA ALA A 277 -13.64 7.94 -21.56
C ALA A 277 -12.45 6.97 -21.61
N ALA A 278 -11.22 7.45 -21.42
CA ALA A 278 -10.00 6.65 -21.44
C ALA A 278 -9.95 5.60 -20.32
N VAL A 279 -10.63 5.86 -19.19
CA VAL A 279 -10.74 4.90 -18.09
C VAL A 279 -12.06 4.12 -18.09
N GLY A 280 -12.82 4.16 -19.20
CA GLY A 280 -14.00 3.32 -19.42
C GLY A 280 -15.32 3.84 -18.86
N PHE A 281 -15.43 5.11 -18.46
CA PHE A 281 -16.74 5.72 -18.16
C PHE A 281 -17.45 6.11 -19.45
N ARG A 282 -18.71 5.68 -19.58
CA ARG A 282 -19.57 6.00 -20.74
C ARG A 282 -20.18 7.38 -20.66
N ASP A 283 -20.36 7.90 -19.46
CA ASP A 283 -21.05 9.15 -19.17
C ASP A 283 -20.24 10.01 -18.23
N LEU A 284 -20.01 11.28 -18.63
CA LEU A 284 -19.22 12.25 -17.89
C LEU A 284 -19.88 12.60 -16.55
N SER A 285 -21.21 12.73 -16.50
CA SER A 285 -21.90 13.10 -15.27
C SER A 285 -21.85 11.98 -14.23
N THR A 286 -21.84 10.73 -14.66
CA THR A 286 -21.61 9.57 -13.79
C THR A 286 -20.19 9.55 -13.25
N PHE A 287 -19.20 9.86 -14.09
CA PHE A 287 -17.81 10.00 -13.69
C PHE A 287 -17.63 11.12 -12.64
N ASP A 288 -18.13 12.33 -12.94
CA ASP A 288 -18.01 13.50 -12.04
C ASP A 288 -18.61 13.21 -10.64
N ARG A 289 -19.80 12.63 -10.58
CA ARG A 289 -20.45 12.26 -9.32
C ARG A 289 -19.64 11.20 -8.56
N ALA A 290 -19.15 10.18 -9.25
CA ALA A 290 -18.37 9.12 -8.65
C ALA A 290 -17.02 9.63 -8.12
N PHE A 291 -16.34 10.46 -8.92
CA PHE A 291 -15.05 11.07 -8.56
C PHE A 291 -15.20 11.99 -7.34
N ARG A 292 -16.22 12.88 -7.36
CA ARG A 292 -16.48 13.77 -6.23
C ARG A 292 -16.82 13.01 -4.95
N ARG A 293 -17.56 11.90 -5.06
CA ARG A 293 -17.87 11.06 -3.90
C ARG A 293 -16.63 10.39 -3.32
N GLN A 294 -15.69 9.99 -4.17
CA GLN A 294 -14.46 9.28 -3.78
C GLN A 294 -13.39 10.23 -3.23
N TYR A 295 -13.19 11.40 -3.86
CA TYR A 295 -12.07 12.30 -3.57
C TYR A 295 -12.50 13.66 -2.98
N GLY A 296 -13.77 13.87 -2.72
CA GLY A 296 -14.30 15.11 -2.08
C GLY A 296 -14.30 16.34 -2.99
N THR A 297 -13.71 16.28 -4.18
CA THR A 297 -13.58 17.42 -5.12
C THR A 297 -13.92 16.99 -6.54
N THR A 298 -14.14 17.97 -7.45
CA THR A 298 -14.40 17.66 -8.86
C THR A 298 -13.10 17.30 -9.61
N PRO A 299 -13.16 16.48 -10.68
CA PRO A 299 -11.98 16.17 -11.51
C PRO A 299 -11.26 17.42 -12.04
N ALA A 300 -12.02 18.47 -12.41
CA ALA A 300 -11.48 19.72 -12.89
C ALA A 300 -10.76 20.53 -11.80
N SER A 301 -11.30 20.55 -10.56
CA SER A 301 -10.65 21.19 -9.43
C SER A 301 -9.40 20.44 -9.02
N TRP A 302 -9.48 19.10 -8.93
CA TRP A 302 -8.35 18.22 -8.65
C TRP A 302 -7.17 18.51 -9.60
N ARG A 303 -7.44 18.55 -10.92
CA ARG A 303 -6.41 18.86 -11.92
C ARG A 303 -5.78 20.23 -11.71
N ARG A 304 -6.57 21.26 -11.45
CA ARG A 304 -6.04 22.63 -11.23
C ARG A 304 -5.12 22.71 -10.03
N GLU A 305 -5.40 21.94 -9.01
CA GLU A 305 -4.59 21.90 -7.78
C GLU A 305 -3.27 21.19 -7.99
N HIS A 306 -3.27 20.10 -8.78
CA HIS A 306 -2.10 19.23 -8.94
C HIS A 306 -1.26 19.51 -10.20
N LEU A 307 -1.83 20.21 -11.19
CA LEU A 307 -1.14 20.62 -12.43
C LEU A 307 -0.93 22.14 -12.52
N ARG A 308 -0.89 22.87 -11.42
CA ARG A 308 -0.48 24.28 -11.45
C ARG A 308 0.96 24.35 -11.93
N PRO A 309 1.24 25.01 -13.10
CA PRO A 309 2.59 25.32 -13.51
C PRO A 309 3.11 26.43 -12.58
N GLY A 310 4.16 26.15 -11.83
CA GLY A 310 4.96 27.22 -11.28
C GLY A 310 4.80 27.49 -9.80
N LEU A 311 5.72 26.91 -9.06
CA LEU A 311 6.53 27.60 -8.06
C LEU A 311 7.93 26.95 -8.15
N LEU A 312 8.56 27.13 -9.32
CA LEU A 312 10.00 27.12 -9.47
C LEU A 312 10.38 28.59 -9.56
N LEU A 313 10.65 29.21 -8.44
CA LEU A 313 11.56 30.37 -8.25
C LEU A 313 12.44 30.03 -7.08
#